data_a29f44ee760b6b807ee37796e1e139d9
#
_entry.id   a29f44ee760b6b807ee37796e1e139d9
#
_cell.length_a   1.000
_cell.length_b   1.000
_cell.length_c   1.000
_cell.angle_alpha   90.00
_cell.angle_beta   90.00
_cell.angle_gamma   90.00
#
_symmetry.space_group_name_H-M   'P 1'
#
loop_
_entity.id
_entity.type
_entity.pdbx_description
1 polymer ?
#
loop_
_entity_poly.entity_id
_entity_poly.type
_entity_poly.pdbx_seq_one_letter_code
_entity_poly.pdbx_strand_id
1 'polypeptide(L)'
;MAIGLVGSEMCIRDRCSPVVTLNGTDVTDEIRSERVSLASSKIAKYTSVRKKLIDFQRKFSRGHGLIADGRDMGSVIFPFADLKIFLTASVKVRANRRYKELIARGENVSLRDLERRIALRDKGDRERKVSPLIAGEGAIVIDASEKSVNEVKKEIIHYFDLIPSV
;
A
#
# COMPACT_ATOMS: atom_id res chain seq x y z
N MET A 1 -5.36 -7.31 -9.11
CA MET A 1 -5.85 -7.59 -7.75
C MET A 1 -4.95 -6.87 -6.77
N ALA A 2 -5.46 -5.94 -5.99
CA ALA A 2 -4.64 -5.22 -5.00
C ALA A 2 -4.88 -5.84 -3.62
N ILE A 3 -3.82 -6.21 -2.93
CA ILE A 3 -3.90 -6.85 -1.61
C ILE A 3 -3.35 -5.88 -0.58
N GLY A 4 -4.24 -5.39 0.29
CA GLY A 4 -3.86 -4.71 1.51
C GLY A 4 -4.07 -5.66 2.69
N LEU A 5 -3.02 -5.96 3.44
CA LEU A 5 -3.10 -6.91 4.55
C LEU A 5 -3.29 -6.19 5.87
N VAL A 6 -4.45 -6.38 6.46
CA VAL A 6 -4.67 -6.20 7.90
C VAL A 6 -5.47 -7.41 8.37
N GLY A 7 -4.85 -8.28 9.12
CA GLY A 7 -5.51 -9.46 9.68
C GLY A 7 -5.36 -10.74 8.84
N SER A 8 -6.01 -11.80 9.25
CA SER A 8 -5.87 -13.15 8.73
C SER A 8 -6.63 -13.44 7.44
N GLU A 9 -7.35 -12.46 6.89
CA GLU A 9 -8.17 -12.67 5.70
C GLU A 9 -7.86 -11.65 4.60
N MET A 10 -7.99 -12.10 3.35
CA MET A 10 -7.61 -11.40 2.14
C MET A 10 -8.71 -10.45 1.68
N CYS A 11 -8.34 -9.24 1.29
CA CYS A 11 -9.22 -8.38 0.53
C CYS A 11 -9.18 -8.81 -0.94
N ILE A 12 -10.17 -9.56 -1.40
CA ILE A 12 -10.36 -9.86 -2.81
C ILE A 12 -11.15 -8.73 -3.42
N ARG A 13 -10.52 -7.99 -4.32
CA ARG A 13 -11.19 -6.94 -5.09
C ARG A 13 -11.75 -7.56 -6.36
N ASP A 14 -12.95 -8.10 -6.28
CA ASP A 14 -13.75 -8.38 -7.47
C ASP A 14 -14.44 -7.12 -7.96
N ARG A 15 -15.00 -7.16 -9.17
CA ARG A 15 -15.59 -6.02 -9.90
C ARG A 15 -16.75 -5.31 -9.20
N CYS A 16 -17.23 -5.85 -8.08
CA CYS A 16 -18.20 -5.25 -7.16
C CYS A 16 -17.47 -4.77 -5.93
N SER A 17 -17.96 -3.75 -5.24
CA SER A 17 -17.35 -3.10 -4.07
C SER A 17 -16.57 -4.06 -3.17
N PRO A 18 -15.27 -3.81 -2.91
CA PRO A 18 -14.45 -4.73 -2.15
C PRO A 18 -14.95 -4.80 -0.71
N VAL A 19 -15.42 -5.96 -0.31
CA VAL A 19 -15.77 -6.25 1.08
C VAL A 19 -14.58 -6.93 1.73
N VAL A 20 -14.18 -6.44 2.90
CA VAL A 20 -13.14 -7.04 3.73
C VAL A 20 -13.81 -7.64 4.95
N THR A 21 -13.66 -8.95 5.12
CA THR A 21 -14.20 -9.64 6.29
C THR A 21 -13.10 -10.11 7.22
N LEU A 22 -13.36 -10.04 8.52
CA LEU A 22 -12.53 -10.61 9.58
C LEU A 22 -13.39 -11.54 10.42
N ASN A 23 -13.10 -12.83 10.40
CA ASN A 23 -13.91 -13.87 11.07
C ASN A 23 -15.40 -13.78 10.71
N GLY A 24 -15.71 -13.55 9.44
CA GLY A 24 -17.08 -13.41 8.94
C GLY A 24 -17.75 -12.06 9.18
N THR A 25 -17.12 -11.13 9.89
CA THR A 25 -17.63 -9.77 10.13
C THR A 25 -17.08 -8.82 9.10
N ASP A 26 -17.93 -8.01 8.45
CA ASP A 26 -17.52 -6.94 7.55
C ASP A 26 -16.78 -5.86 8.33
N VAL A 27 -15.53 -5.60 7.96
CA VAL A 27 -14.66 -4.58 8.56
C VAL A 27 -14.16 -3.57 7.52
N THR A 28 -14.83 -3.49 6.38
CA THR A 28 -14.40 -2.69 5.23
C THR A 28 -14.15 -1.23 5.56
N ASP A 29 -15.02 -0.60 6.32
CA ASP A 29 -14.87 0.81 6.72
C ASP A 29 -13.93 0.97 7.91
N GLU A 30 -13.93 0.02 8.85
CA GLU A 30 -13.07 0.06 10.03
C GLU A 30 -11.59 0.02 9.68
N ILE A 31 -11.19 -0.81 8.72
CA ILE A 31 -9.78 -0.92 8.29
C ILE A 31 -9.25 0.36 7.63
N ARG A 32 -10.14 1.22 7.15
CA ARG A 32 -9.81 2.51 6.53
C ARG A 32 -9.67 3.63 7.55
N SER A 33 -10.04 3.37 8.80
CA SER A 33 -9.97 4.35 9.88
C SER A 33 -8.53 4.72 10.22
N GLU A 34 -8.33 5.94 10.73
CA GLU A 34 -7.02 6.39 11.18
C GLU A 34 -6.51 5.56 12.37
N ARG A 35 -7.40 5.13 13.26
CA ARG A 35 -7.08 4.27 14.39
C ARG A 35 -6.39 2.98 13.95
N VAL A 36 -6.96 2.28 12.95
CA VAL A 36 -6.39 1.05 12.40
C VAL A 36 -5.08 1.33 11.66
N SER A 37 -5.01 2.43 10.91
CA SER A 37 -3.78 2.84 10.23
C SER A 37 -2.61 3.09 11.19
N LEU A 38 -2.86 3.73 12.32
CA LEU A 38 -1.85 3.96 13.37
C LEU A 38 -1.46 2.67 14.09
N ALA A 39 -2.44 1.82 14.41
CA ALA A 39 -2.20 0.52 15.04
C ALA A 39 -1.35 -0.38 14.14
N SER A 40 -1.67 -0.48 12.84
CA SER A 40 -0.92 -1.27 11.88
C SER A 40 0.53 -0.78 11.73
N SER A 41 0.77 0.53 11.73
CA SER A 41 2.12 1.11 11.72
C SER A 41 2.92 0.75 12.98
N LYS A 42 2.29 0.68 14.15
CA LYS A 42 2.94 0.25 15.39
C LYS A 42 3.29 -1.23 15.35
N ILE A 43 2.34 -2.07 14.93
CA ILE A 43 2.52 -3.53 14.85
C ILE A 43 3.59 -3.89 13.81
N ALA A 44 3.66 -3.16 12.72
CA ALA A 44 4.64 -3.37 11.65
C ALA A 44 6.12 -3.23 12.09
N LYS A 45 6.39 -2.71 13.29
CA LYS A 45 7.74 -2.61 13.86
C LYS A 45 8.22 -3.92 14.51
N TYR A 46 7.30 -4.84 14.84
CA TYR A 46 7.65 -6.09 15.51
C TYR A 46 8.13 -7.14 14.51
N THR A 47 9.39 -7.54 14.61
CA THR A 47 10.03 -8.53 13.73
C THR A 47 9.32 -9.88 13.73
N SER A 48 8.83 -10.33 14.90
CA SER A 48 8.11 -11.60 15.04
C SER A 48 6.79 -11.62 14.28
N VAL A 49 6.04 -10.50 14.32
CA VAL A 49 4.80 -10.33 13.56
C VAL A 49 5.10 -10.34 12.06
N ARG A 50 6.11 -9.57 11.64
CA ARG A 50 6.51 -9.50 10.23
C ARG A 50 6.90 -10.87 9.67
N LYS A 51 7.75 -11.60 10.37
CA LYS A 51 8.17 -12.95 9.93
C LYS A 51 6.96 -13.86 9.66
N LYS A 52 5.99 -13.90 10.57
CA LYS A 52 4.77 -14.69 10.37
C LYS A 52 3.92 -14.21 9.19
N LEU A 53 3.84 -12.90 8.97
CA LEU A 53 3.06 -12.33 7.88
C LEU A 53 3.72 -12.50 6.51
N ILE A 54 5.05 -12.50 6.40
CA ILE A 54 5.77 -12.69 5.13
C ILE A 54 5.37 -14.00 4.46
N ASP A 55 5.42 -15.10 5.20
CA ASP A 55 5.08 -16.43 4.66
C ASP A 55 3.62 -16.50 4.24
N PHE A 56 2.74 -15.87 5.02
CA PHE A 56 1.33 -15.77 4.68
C PHE A 56 1.11 -14.94 3.41
N GLN A 57 1.75 -13.77 3.29
CA GLN A 57 1.66 -12.88 2.12
C GLN A 57 2.19 -13.56 0.86
N ARG A 58 3.31 -14.27 0.95
CA ARG A 58 3.90 -14.98 -0.20
C ARG A 58 3.03 -16.11 -0.74
N LYS A 59 2.16 -16.70 0.09
CA LYS A 59 1.22 -17.74 -0.38
C LYS A 59 0.24 -17.23 -1.42
N PHE A 60 -0.04 -15.93 -1.47
CA PHE A 60 -0.96 -15.34 -2.47
C PHE A 60 -0.37 -15.25 -3.89
N SER A 61 0.96 -15.37 -4.04
CA SER A 61 1.58 -15.39 -5.37
C SER A 61 1.46 -16.73 -6.09
N ARG A 62 0.83 -17.73 -5.46
CA ARG A 62 0.64 -19.05 -6.08
C ARG A 62 -0.54 -19.00 -7.06
N GLY A 63 -0.29 -19.28 -8.34
CA GLY A 63 -1.33 -19.36 -9.38
C GLY A 63 -1.24 -18.29 -10.45
N HIS A 64 -2.33 -17.60 -10.76
CA HIS A 64 -2.52 -16.77 -11.96
C HIS A 64 -1.94 -15.34 -11.89
N GLY A 65 -0.88 -15.12 -11.16
CA GLY A 65 -0.27 -13.81 -10.99
C GLY A 65 -0.88 -13.02 -9.83
N LEU A 66 -0.13 -12.03 -9.36
CA LEU A 66 -0.47 -11.22 -8.19
C LEU A 66 -0.08 -9.76 -8.42
N ILE A 67 -1.01 -8.84 -8.17
CA ILE A 67 -0.70 -7.43 -7.99
C ILE A 67 -0.77 -7.14 -6.49
N ALA A 68 0.35 -6.78 -5.88
CA ALA A 68 0.44 -6.47 -4.47
C ALA A 68 0.78 -4.99 -4.26
N ASP A 69 0.05 -4.33 -3.34
CA ASP A 69 0.31 -2.96 -2.92
C ASP A 69 0.75 -2.93 -1.46
N GLY A 70 1.79 -2.16 -1.18
CA GLY A 70 2.31 -2.00 0.18
C GLY A 70 3.66 -1.29 0.20
N ARG A 71 4.18 -1.08 1.40
CA ARG A 71 5.37 -0.26 1.60
C ARG A 71 6.70 -0.99 1.38
N ASP A 72 6.69 -2.30 1.44
CA ASP A 72 7.86 -3.17 1.34
C ASP A 72 7.61 -4.39 0.45
N MET A 73 6.60 -4.30 -0.43
CA MET A 73 6.23 -5.41 -1.32
C MET A 73 7.38 -5.79 -2.23
N GLY A 74 7.95 -4.85 -2.97
CA GLY A 74 9.03 -5.12 -3.92
C GLY A 74 10.42 -5.20 -3.29
N SER A 75 10.62 -4.71 -2.05
CA SER A 75 11.92 -4.76 -1.38
C SER A 75 12.10 -5.97 -0.46
N VAL A 76 11.01 -6.49 0.14
CA VAL A 76 11.09 -7.54 1.17
C VAL A 76 10.16 -8.72 0.89
N ILE A 77 8.89 -8.47 0.55
CA ILE A 77 7.90 -9.54 0.43
C ILE A 77 8.09 -10.29 -0.89
N PHE A 78 8.13 -9.58 -2.01
CA PHE A 78 8.30 -10.10 -3.37
C PHE A 78 9.51 -9.48 -4.07
N PRO A 79 10.75 -9.68 -3.57
CA PRO A 79 11.95 -9.08 -4.16
C PRO A 79 12.22 -9.58 -5.58
N PHE A 80 11.67 -10.73 -5.93
CA PHE A 80 11.81 -11.37 -7.26
C PHE A 80 10.57 -11.18 -8.14
N ALA A 81 9.70 -10.18 -7.85
CA ALA A 81 8.57 -9.86 -8.70
C ALA A 81 9.05 -9.40 -10.09
N ASP A 82 8.32 -9.83 -11.13
CA ASP A 82 8.61 -9.50 -12.54
C ASP A 82 8.58 -7.99 -12.78
N LEU A 83 7.66 -7.28 -12.12
CA LEU A 83 7.56 -5.82 -12.14
C LEU A 83 7.51 -5.27 -10.73
N LYS A 84 8.40 -4.35 -10.43
CA LYS A 84 8.44 -3.62 -9.16
C LYS A 84 8.30 -2.12 -9.44
N ILE A 85 7.23 -1.53 -8.95
CA ILE A 85 6.97 -0.09 -9.05
C ILE A 85 7.10 0.53 -7.66
N PHE A 86 7.94 1.52 -7.52
CA PHE A 86 8.01 2.38 -6.34
C PHE A 86 7.27 3.68 -6.64
N LEU A 87 5.98 3.68 -6.28
CA LEU A 87 5.14 4.86 -6.48
C LEU A 87 5.36 5.88 -5.36
N THR A 88 5.73 7.10 -5.72
CA THR A 88 5.93 8.21 -4.79
C THR A 88 5.10 9.43 -5.18
N ALA A 89 4.91 10.34 -4.24
CA ALA A 89 4.38 11.68 -4.45
C ALA A 89 4.77 12.57 -3.28
N SER A 90 4.83 13.89 -3.48
CA SER A 90 5.14 14.83 -2.42
C SER A 90 4.15 14.71 -1.24
N VAL A 91 4.61 14.98 -0.02
CA VAL A 91 3.76 14.97 1.19
C VAL A 91 2.54 15.85 1.01
N LYS A 92 2.72 17.05 0.44
CA LYS A 92 1.65 18.02 0.19
C LYS A 92 0.56 17.46 -0.73
N VAL A 93 0.95 16.82 -1.83
CA VAL A 93 0.01 16.19 -2.77
C VAL A 93 -0.76 15.05 -2.12
N ARG A 94 -0.07 14.18 -1.37
CA ARG A 94 -0.72 13.07 -0.66
C ARG A 94 -1.67 13.54 0.43
N ALA A 95 -1.29 14.59 1.16
CA ALA A 95 -2.16 15.21 2.16
C ALA A 95 -3.40 15.83 1.52
N ASN A 96 -3.26 16.55 0.40
CA ASN A 96 -4.40 17.08 -0.34
C ASN A 96 -5.35 16.00 -0.86
N ARG A 97 -4.82 14.90 -1.41
CA ARG A 97 -5.64 13.76 -1.86
C ARG A 97 -6.43 13.18 -0.69
N ARG A 98 -5.75 12.95 0.45
CA ARG A 98 -6.40 12.40 1.65
C ARG A 98 -7.41 13.37 2.26
N TYR A 99 -7.11 14.66 2.27
CA TYR A 99 -8.03 15.69 2.73
C TYR A 99 -9.34 15.66 1.95
N LYS A 100 -9.26 15.66 0.61
CA LYS A 100 -10.45 15.58 -0.26
C LYS A 100 -11.28 14.31 0.00
N GLU A 101 -10.63 13.18 0.20
CA GLU A 101 -11.29 11.92 0.52
C GLU A 101 -12.05 11.98 1.85
N LEU A 102 -11.42 12.52 2.90
CA LEU A 102 -12.02 12.62 4.23
C LEU A 102 -13.17 13.62 4.27
N ILE A 103 -13.02 14.78 3.62
CA ILE A 103 -14.12 15.77 3.49
C ILE A 103 -15.29 15.17 2.73
N ALA A 104 -15.06 14.43 1.66
CA ALA A 104 -16.14 13.75 0.91
C ALA A 104 -16.91 12.71 1.75
N ARG A 105 -16.31 12.20 2.83
CA ARG A 105 -16.94 11.32 3.84
C ARG A 105 -17.61 12.09 4.98
N GLY A 106 -17.60 13.42 4.95
CA GLY A 106 -18.16 14.26 6.01
C GLY A 106 -17.25 14.40 7.25
N GLU A 107 -15.98 13.99 7.16
CA GLU A 107 -15.04 14.10 8.27
C GLU A 107 -14.45 15.53 8.34
N ASN A 108 -14.40 16.11 9.53
CA ASN A 108 -13.78 17.41 9.76
C ASN A 108 -12.30 17.22 10.12
N VAL A 109 -11.41 17.57 9.18
CA VAL A 109 -9.97 17.36 9.31
C VAL A 109 -9.18 18.61 8.89
N SER A 110 -7.99 18.79 9.49
CA SER A 110 -7.07 19.88 9.13
C SER A 110 -6.05 19.37 8.11
N LEU A 111 -5.91 20.06 6.97
CA LEU A 111 -4.90 19.76 5.97
C LEU A 111 -3.47 19.80 6.55
N ARG A 112 -3.19 20.82 7.38
CA ARG A 112 -1.88 20.98 8.03
C ARG A 112 -1.55 19.80 8.97
N ASP A 113 -2.54 19.30 9.70
CA ASP A 113 -2.34 18.14 10.56
C ASP A 113 -2.14 16.86 9.75
N LEU A 114 -2.85 16.71 8.63
CA LEU A 114 -2.63 15.60 7.71
C LEU A 114 -1.22 15.62 7.12
N GLU A 115 -0.73 16.76 6.67
CA GLU A 115 0.63 16.92 6.17
C GLU A 115 1.67 16.48 7.23
N ARG A 116 1.53 17.00 8.46
CA ARG A 116 2.42 16.64 9.56
C ARG A 116 2.40 15.15 9.87
N ARG A 117 1.21 14.53 9.94
CA ARG A 117 1.07 13.09 10.23
C ARG A 117 1.65 12.23 9.12
N ILE A 118 1.42 12.59 7.86
CA ILE A 118 1.99 11.88 6.71
C ILE A 118 3.50 11.97 6.72
N ALA A 119 4.08 13.15 6.94
CA ALA A 119 5.53 13.34 7.03
C ALA A 119 6.15 12.53 8.17
N LEU A 120 5.54 12.53 9.37
CA LEU A 120 6.02 11.75 10.51
C LEU A 120 5.96 10.25 10.24
N ARG A 121 4.90 9.78 9.61
CA ARG A 121 4.75 8.37 9.23
C ARG A 121 5.82 7.96 8.22
N ASP A 122 6.02 8.75 7.17
CA ASP A 122 7.03 8.47 6.15
C ASP A 122 8.44 8.44 6.73
N LYS A 123 8.75 9.38 7.63
CA LYS A 123 10.01 9.37 8.37
C LYS A 123 10.16 8.06 9.16
N GLY A 124 9.16 7.68 9.94
CA GLY A 124 9.19 6.45 10.71
C GLY A 124 9.30 5.18 9.87
N ASP A 125 8.68 5.16 8.66
CA ASP A 125 8.77 4.03 7.75
C ASP A 125 10.13 3.93 7.04
N ARG A 126 10.80 5.06 6.77
CA ARG A 126 12.15 5.09 6.19
C ARG A 126 13.23 4.72 7.20
N GLU A 127 13.10 5.19 8.44
CA GLU A 127 14.12 5.03 9.50
C GLU A 127 14.00 3.70 10.25
N ARG A 128 12.98 2.91 10.02
CA ARG A 128 12.81 1.62 10.72
C ARG A 128 13.90 0.64 10.30
N LYS A 129 14.44 -0.08 11.29
CA LYS A 129 15.50 -1.07 11.08
C LYS A 129 15.06 -2.31 10.29
N VAL A 130 13.78 -2.63 10.33
CA VAL A 130 13.22 -3.81 9.66
C VAL A 130 12.26 -3.36 8.56
N SER A 131 12.53 -3.78 7.33
CA SER A 131 11.77 -3.44 6.12
C SER A 131 11.57 -1.92 5.96
N PRO A 132 12.62 -1.13 5.82
CA PRO A 132 12.49 0.31 5.58
C PRO A 132 11.73 0.59 4.29
N LEU A 133 11.09 1.75 4.22
CA LEU A 133 10.43 2.22 3.00
C LEU A 133 11.48 2.70 1.99
N ILE A 134 11.91 1.79 1.15
CA ILE A 134 12.89 2.03 0.08
C ILE A 134 12.41 1.40 -1.23
N ALA A 135 12.86 1.94 -2.33
CA ALA A 135 12.72 1.24 -3.62
C ALA A 135 13.49 -0.08 -3.55
N GLY A 136 12.85 -1.19 -3.93
CA GLY A 136 13.53 -2.47 -4.06
C GLY A 136 14.54 -2.44 -5.23
N GLU A 137 15.48 -3.37 -5.22
CA GLU A 137 16.41 -3.52 -6.33
C GLU A 137 15.66 -3.74 -7.65
N GLY A 138 16.03 -3.01 -8.71
CA GLY A 138 15.35 -3.04 -10.00
C GLY A 138 13.94 -2.43 -10.02
N ALA A 139 13.54 -1.72 -8.98
CA ALA A 139 12.25 -1.06 -8.97
C ALA A 139 12.26 0.22 -9.81
N ILE A 140 11.23 0.37 -10.63
CA ILE A 140 10.95 1.59 -11.39
C ILE A 140 10.30 2.61 -10.46
N VAL A 141 10.89 3.80 -10.36
CA VAL A 141 10.37 4.88 -9.52
C VAL A 141 9.45 5.76 -10.34
N ILE A 142 8.19 5.86 -9.94
CA ILE A 142 7.19 6.74 -10.55
C ILE A 142 6.80 7.84 -9.57
N ASP A 143 7.10 9.09 -9.89
CA ASP A 143 6.59 10.23 -9.14
C ASP A 143 5.22 10.64 -9.70
N ALA A 144 4.20 10.50 -8.86
CA ALA A 144 2.82 10.83 -9.17
C ALA A 144 2.40 12.22 -8.62
N SER A 145 3.35 13.09 -8.27
CA SER A 145 3.03 14.40 -7.69
C SER A 145 2.19 15.26 -8.62
N GLU A 146 2.50 15.25 -9.92
CA GLU A 146 1.83 16.06 -10.96
C GLU A 146 1.02 15.19 -11.94
N LYS A 147 0.94 13.88 -11.69
CA LYS A 147 0.25 12.94 -12.57
C LYS A 147 -1.16 12.63 -12.06
N SER A 148 -2.09 12.53 -12.98
CA SER A 148 -3.41 11.96 -12.73
C SER A 148 -3.33 10.43 -12.52
N VAL A 149 -4.37 9.85 -11.96
CA VAL A 149 -4.48 8.38 -11.81
C VAL A 149 -4.38 7.67 -13.16
N ASN A 150 -4.99 8.24 -14.21
CA ASN A 150 -4.96 7.65 -15.55
C ASN A 150 -3.57 7.68 -16.19
N GLU A 151 -2.80 8.75 -15.98
CA GLU A 151 -1.42 8.84 -16.47
C GLU A 151 -0.52 7.81 -15.76
N VAL A 152 -0.61 7.72 -14.44
CA VAL A 152 0.13 6.71 -13.66
C VAL A 152 -0.26 5.30 -14.11
N LYS A 153 -1.56 5.04 -14.31
CA LYS A 153 -2.03 3.73 -14.80
C LYS A 153 -1.45 3.38 -16.16
N LYS A 154 -1.46 4.32 -17.11
CA LYS A 154 -0.90 4.10 -18.46
C LYS A 154 0.60 3.81 -18.38
N GLU A 155 1.34 4.53 -17.55
CA GLU A 155 2.76 4.33 -17.35
C GLU A 155 3.07 2.94 -16.76
N ILE A 156 2.30 2.51 -15.76
CA ILE A 156 2.43 1.16 -15.18
C ILE A 156 2.12 0.07 -16.20
N ILE A 157 1.05 0.24 -17.00
CA ILE A 157 0.69 -0.72 -18.05
C ILE A 157 1.80 -0.78 -19.10
N HIS A 158 2.35 0.36 -19.51
CA HIS A 158 3.47 0.38 -20.45
C HIS A 158 4.66 -0.47 -19.95
N TYR A 159 5.06 -0.33 -18.70
CA TYR A 159 6.12 -1.16 -18.14
C TYR A 159 5.74 -2.64 -18.03
N PHE A 160 4.47 -2.92 -17.75
CA PHE A 160 3.98 -4.30 -17.71
C PHE A 160 4.04 -4.97 -19.09
N ASP A 161 3.67 -4.26 -20.15
CA ASP A 161 3.70 -4.76 -21.54
C ASP A 161 5.12 -5.02 -22.07
N LEU A 162 6.15 -4.44 -21.41
CA LEU A 162 7.55 -4.70 -21.73
C LEU A 162 8.10 -5.99 -21.09
N ILE A 163 7.35 -6.63 -20.19
CA ILE A 163 7.76 -7.88 -19.56
C ILE A 163 7.58 -9.01 -20.62
N PRO A 164 8.62 -9.80 -20.87
CA PRO A 164 8.49 -10.94 -21.78
C PRO A 164 7.41 -11.89 -21.29
N SER A 165 6.48 -12.25 -22.16
CA SER A 165 5.52 -13.32 -21.87
C SER A 165 6.27 -14.64 -21.72
N VAL A 166 6.17 -15.28 -20.58
CA VAL A 166 6.74 -16.61 -20.31
C VAL A 166 5.81 -17.68 -20.85
#